data_8c87bb43d33e82ab961054e3c45324d2
#
_entry.id   8c87bb43d33e82ab961054e3c45324d2
#
_cell.length_a   1.000
_cell.length_b   1.000
_cell.length_c   1.000
_cell.angle_alpha   90.00
_cell.angle_beta   90.00
_cell.angle_gamma   90.00
#
_symmetry.space_group_name_H-M   'P 1'
#
loop_
_entity.id
_entity.type
_entity.pdbx_description
1 polymer ?
#
loop_
_entity_poly.entity_id
_entity_poly.type
_entity_poly.pdbx_seq_one_letter_code
_entity_poly.pdbx_strand_id
1 'polypeptide(L)'
;MHRPDPERISSLPDMPSTMADAGHAVLATPPGAIAFGALLLANIALAFGPWFVRATEVGPVAAGFWRLTLAVPFLLVLAGRQGARPMRLRWPLWAGLMAGGVCFAADLGAWHLGILRTTLANATLFGNAATLMFPIYGFLVARSWPTRTQGWALVLAAAGAALLLGRSYQLDAKNLAGDLLCILAGLLYTVYFILMARARTVLAPLSALVLSTLAGIVPLLIFALAMGERVWPTHWGPLIGLALCSQVLGQGLMIYALGRFPPLVIGIALLVQPVVAGTVGWLVYGERLGLPDLIGVVMVAVALVLVRRTPPIEEAPIEEALDTPDLERQETV
;
A
#
# COMPACT_ATOMS: atom_id res chain seq x y z
N MET A 1 70.88 -10.45 20.83
CA MET A 1 69.62 -10.32 21.57
C MET A 1 69.29 -8.84 21.67
N HIS A 2 68.45 -8.34 20.74
CA HIS A 2 68.09 -6.93 20.70
C HIS A 2 66.62 -6.86 21.08
N ARG A 3 66.33 -6.25 22.22
CA ARG A 3 64.95 -5.98 22.68
C ARG A 3 64.39 -4.79 21.90
N PRO A 4 63.20 -4.88 21.29
CA PRO A 4 62.59 -3.74 20.66
C PRO A 4 62.05 -2.77 21.72
N ASP A 5 62.19 -1.50 21.43
CA ASP A 5 61.84 -0.31 22.22
C ASP A 5 60.31 -0.17 22.32
N PRO A 6 59.71 0.00 23.54
CA PRO A 6 58.25 0.07 23.71
C PRO A 6 57.62 1.41 23.27
N GLU A 7 58.39 2.42 22.88
CA GLU A 7 57.83 3.74 22.52
C GLU A 7 57.37 3.88 21.06
N ARG A 8 57.46 2.83 20.22
CA ARG A 8 56.99 2.91 18.82
C ARG A 8 55.58 2.43 18.59
N ILE A 9 54.80 2.11 19.63
CA ILE A 9 53.43 1.62 19.47
C ILE A 9 52.37 2.73 19.66
N SER A 10 52.79 3.95 20.04
CA SER A 10 51.81 5.05 20.31
C SER A 10 51.51 6.00 19.16
N SER A 11 51.92 5.69 17.91
CA SER A 11 51.72 6.58 16.76
C SER A 11 50.97 5.93 15.58
N LEU A 12 50.06 5.00 15.88
CA LEU A 12 49.06 4.64 14.88
C LEU A 12 47.94 5.65 14.96
N PRO A 13 47.59 6.34 13.86
CA PRO A 13 46.43 7.24 13.90
C PRO A 13 45.18 6.41 14.24
N ASP A 14 44.38 6.93 15.17
CA ASP A 14 43.08 6.40 15.52
C ASP A 14 42.30 6.16 14.23
N MET A 15 42.15 4.91 13.85
CA MET A 15 41.21 4.56 12.80
C MET A 15 39.82 4.85 13.37
N PRO A 16 39.04 5.69 12.67
CA PRO A 16 37.70 6.00 13.15
C PRO A 16 36.89 4.69 13.19
N SER A 17 36.17 4.49 14.27
CA SER A 17 35.21 3.42 14.54
C SER A 17 33.98 3.46 13.61
N THR A 18 34.21 3.72 12.33
CA THR A 18 33.21 4.10 11.34
C THR A 18 32.45 2.92 10.73
N MET A 19 32.71 1.68 11.14
CA MET A 19 31.89 0.55 10.67
C MET A 19 30.74 0.19 11.60
N ALA A 20 30.84 0.51 12.89
CA ALA A 20 29.73 0.33 13.82
C ALA A 20 28.73 1.50 13.76
N ASP A 21 29.20 2.73 13.48
CA ASP A 21 28.33 3.91 13.35
C ASP A 21 27.64 4.02 11.98
N ALA A 22 28.15 3.37 10.95
CA ALA A 22 27.47 3.36 9.64
C ALA A 22 26.19 2.51 9.62
N GLY A 23 26.02 1.59 10.56
CA GLY A 23 24.80 0.78 10.73
C GLY A 23 23.66 1.54 11.44
N HIS A 24 23.97 2.52 12.25
CA HIS A 24 22.97 3.26 13.04
C HIS A 24 22.52 4.60 12.42
N ALA A 25 23.16 5.08 11.37
CA ALA A 25 22.84 6.38 10.75
C ALA A 25 21.83 6.34 9.61
N VAL A 26 21.12 5.22 9.40
CA VAL A 26 19.88 5.17 8.60
C VAL A 26 18.66 5.27 9.52
N LEU A 27 18.78 6.01 10.62
CA LEU A 27 17.64 6.55 11.35
C LEU A 27 17.02 7.63 10.47
N ALA A 28 15.98 7.21 9.77
CA ALA A 28 15.22 7.97 8.81
C ALA A 28 14.87 9.35 9.37
N THR A 29 15.45 10.39 8.78
CA THR A 29 14.81 11.71 8.79
C THR A 29 13.32 11.50 8.52
N PRO A 30 12.41 12.05 9.35
CA PRO A 30 10.98 11.88 9.15
C PRO A 30 10.63 12.18 7.69
N PRO A 31 9.81 11.36 7.04
CA PRO A 31 9.53 11.51 5.62
C PRO A 31 9.12 12.95 5.34
N GLY A 32 9.87 13.64 4.49
CA GLY A 32 9.66 15.07 4.22
C GLY A 32 8.26 15.36 3.70
N ALA A 33 7.86 16.63 3.73
CA ALA A 33 6.56 17.10 3.22
C ALA A 33 6.27 16.62 1.79
N ILE A 34 7.31 16.47 0.95
CA ILE A 34 7.20 15.96 -0.42
C ILE A 34 6.71 14.50 -0.44
N ALA A 35 7.25 13.63 0.42
CA ALA A 35 6.83 12.24 0.47
C ALA A 35 5.37 12.11 0.96
N PHE A 36 4.98 12.93 1.92
CA PHE A 36 3.59 12.96 2.40
C PHE A 36 2.64 13.53 1.34
N GLY A 37 3.04 14.58 0.63
CA GLY A 37 2.29 15.09 -0.52
C GLY A 37 2.11 14.04 -1.62
N ALA A 38 3.17 13.25 -1.90
CA ALA A 38 3.10 12.14 -2.84
C ALA A 38 2.10 11.06 -2.38
N LEU A 39 2.05 10.72 -1.09
CA LEU A 39 1.08 9.79 -0.53
C LEU A 39 -0.37 10.30 -0.66
N LEU A 40 -0.61 11.58 -0.40
CA LEU A 40 -1.93 12.19 -0.60
C LEU A 40 -2.34 12.19 -2.06
N LEU A 41 -1.43 12.60 -2.96
CA LEU A 41 -1.67 12.60 -4.41
C LEU A 41 -1.92 11.17 -4.94
N ALA A 42 -1.22 10.16 -4.40
CA ALA A 42 -1.50 8.76 -4.72
C ALA A 42 -2.95 8.40 -4.45
N ASN A 43 -3.46 8.74 -3.27
CA ASN A 43 -4.83 8.43 -2.87
C ASN A 43 -5.87 9.23 -3.66
N ILE A 44 -5.59 10.50 -3.96
CA ILE A 44 -6.43 11.31 -4.84
C ILE A 44 -6.54 10.67 -6.22
N ALA A 45 -5.41 10.29 -6.83
CA ALA A 45 -5.38 9.66 -8.14
C ALA A 45 -6.11 8.31 -8.15
N LEU A 46 -5.93 7.48 -7.10
CA LEU A 46 -6.64 6.21 -6.95
C LEU A 46 -8.15 6.39 -6.81
N ALA A 47 -8.60 7.45 -6.15
CA ALA A 47 -10.01 7.74 -5.94
C ALA A 47 -10.80 7.98 -7.24
N PHE A 48 -10.12 8.37 -8.32
CA PHE A 48 -10.74 8.49 -9.65
C PHE A 48 -10.92 7.15 -10.37
N GLY A 49 -10.32 6.06 -9.88
CA GLY A 49 -10.42 4.73 -10.48
C GLY A 49 -11.84 4.30 -10.78
N PRO A 50 -12.77 4.28 -9.79
CA PRO A 50 -14.18 3.91 -10.01
C PRO A 50 -14.89 4.78 -11.04
N TRP A 51 -14.55 6.06 -11.13
CA TRP A 51 -15.12 6.96 -12.13
C TRP A 51 -14.72 6.56 -13.55
N PHE A 52 -13.42 6.29 -13.78
CA PHE A 52 -12.97 5.80 -15.07
C PHE A 52 -13.59 4.45 -15.44
N VAL A 53 -13.69 3.51 -14.48
CA VAL A 53 -14.32 2.20 -14.70
C VAL A 53 -15.79 2.35 -15.16
N ARG A 54 -16.54 3.25 -14.54
CA ARG A 54 -17.93 3.55 -14.95
C ARG A 54 -18.03 4.19 -16.33
N ALA A 55 -16.98 4.90 -16.77
CA ALA A 55 -16.94 5.55 -18.08
C ALA A 55 -16.53 4.58 -19.22
N THR A 56 -16.13 3.32 -18.90
CA THR A 56 -15.78 2.31 -19.90
C THR A 56 -16.98 1.50 -20.34
N GLU A 57 -16.90 0.91 -21.54
CA GLU A 57 -17.89 0.00 -22.10
C GLU A 57 -17.55 -1.48 -21.88
N VAL A 58 -16.34 -1.76 -21.39
CA VAL A 58 -15.88 -3.11 -21.07
C VAL A 58 -16.38 -3.54 -19.70
N GLY A 59 -16.34 -4.84 -19.42
CA GLY A 59 -16.66 -5.33 -18.08
C GLY A 59 -15.68 -4.79 -17.03
N PRO A 60 -16.10 -4.70 -15.77
CA PRO A 60 -15.27 -4.11 -14.72
C PRO A 60 -13.95 -4.85 -14.48
N VAL A 61 -13.91 -6.20 -14.55
CA VAL A 61 -12.68 -6.98 -14.44
C VAL A 61 -11.78 -6.78 -15.67
N ALA A 62 -12.40 -6.70 -16.86
CA ALA A 62 -11.71 -6.37 -18.12
C ALA A 62 -11.10 -4.95 -18.06
N ALA A 63 -11.77 -3.98 -17.43
CA ALA A 63 -11.19 -2.66 -17.17
C ALA A 63 -9.93 -2.75 -16.29
N GLY A 64 -9.94 -3.60 -15.26
CA GLY A 64 -8.76 -3.92 -14.44
C GLY A 64 -7.61 -4.51 -15.27
N PHE A 65 -7.91 -5.46 -16.16
CA PHE A 65 -6.92 -6.02 -17.10
C PHE A 65 -6.28 -4.92 -17.97
N TRP A 66 -7.08 -4.05 -18.58
CA TRP A 66 -6.57 -2.95 -19.41
C TRP A 66 -5.83 -1.90 -18.60
N ARG A 67 -6.28 -1.63 -17.38
CA ARG A 67 -5.55 -0.75 -16.44
C ARG A 67 -4.10 -1.20 -16.26
N LEU A 68 -3.88 -2.50 -16.04
CA LEU A 68 -2.53 -3.04 -15.87
C LEU A 68 -1.77 -3.08 -17.20
N THR A 69 -2.39 -3.59 -18.26
CA THR A 69 -1.75 -3.79 -19.56
C THR A 69 -1.27 -2.47 -20.17
N LEU A 70 -2.14 -1.45 -20.20
CA LEU A 70 -1.81 -0.14 -20.76
C LEU A 70 -0.80 0.63 -19.92
N ALA A 71 -0.70 0.35 -18.61
CA ALA A 71 0.28 0.99 -17.76
C ALA A 71 1.71 0.48 -17.99
N VAL A 72 1.89 -0.78 -18.40
CA VAL A 72 3.22 -1.42 -18.55
C VAL A 72 4.20 -0.61 -19.38
N PRO A 73 3.90 -0.15 -20.60
CA PRO A 73 4.88 0.60 -21.41
C PRO A 73 5.34 1.87 -20.71
N PHE A 74 4.44 2.61 -20.06
CA PHE A 74 4.78 3.83 -19.31
C PHE A 74 5.64 3.51 -18.10
N LEU A 75 5.29 2.48 -17.33
CA LEU A 75 6.04 2.05 -16.15
C LEU A 75 7.44 1.56 -16.54
N LEU A 76 7.60 0.83 -17.64
CA LEU A 76 8.91 0.39 -18.14
C LEU A 76 9.79 1.56 -18.53
N VAL A 77 9.26 2.55 -19.26
CA VAL A 77 9.99 3.76 -19.63
C VAL A 77 10.42 4.54 -18.39
N LEU A 78 9.52 4.73 -17.44
CA LEU A 78 9.81 5.45 -16.20
C LEU A 78 10.82 4.70 -15.32
N ALA A 79 10.71 3.38 -15.19
CA ALA A 79 11.66 2.54 -14.45
C ALA A 79 13.06 2.58 -15.13
N GLY A 80 13.12 2.53 -16.46
CA GLY A 80 14.37 2.64 -17.21
C GLY A 80 15.07 3.99 -16.98
N ARG A 81 14.29 5.09 -16.92
CA ARG A 81 14.84 6.42 -16.62
C ARG A 81 15.36 6.57 -15.18
N GLN A 82 14.86 5.78 -14.24
CA GLN A 82 15.38 5.70 -12.87
C GLN A 82 16.64 4.85 -12.74
N GLY A 83 17.20 4.38 -13.86
CA GLY A 83 18.39 3.53 -13.84
C GLY A 83 18.11 2.11 -13.37
N ALA A 84 16.86 1.64 -13.52
CA ALA A 84 16.52 0.25 -13.22
C ALA A 84 17.40 -0.67 -14.06
N ARG A 85 18.28 -1.42 -13.36
CA ARG A 85 19.13 -2.45 -13.99
C ARG A 85 18.44 -3.81 -13.84
N PRO A 86 18.56 -4.70 -14.83
CA PRO A 86 18.14 -6.08 -14.67
C PRO A 86 18.95 -6.67 -13.50
N MET A 87 18.26 -6.90 -12.39
CA MET A 87 18.85 -7.41 -11.16
C MET A 87 18.50 -8.90 -11.04
N ARG A 88 19.49 -9.72 -10.71
CA ARG A 88 19.22 -11.11 -10.35
C ARG A 88 18.51 -11.13 -9.00
N LEU A 89 17.18 -11.22 -9.04
CA LEU A 89 16.38 -11.32 -7.83
C LEU A 89 16.53 -12.70 -7.21
N ARG A 90 16.68 -12.73 -5.89
CA ARG A 90 16.58 -13.99 -5.13
C ARG A 90 15.17 -14.53 -5.26
N TRP A 91 15.04 -15.86 -5.36
CA TRP A 91 13.77 -16.53 -5.56
C TRP A 91 12.64 -16.08 -4.59
N PRO A 92 12.87 -15.92 -3.27
CA PRO A 92 11.80 -15.51 -2.36
C PRO A 92 11.25 -14.09 -2.68
N LEU A 93 12.12 -13.17 -3.09
CA LEU A 93 11.69 -11.82 -3.49
C LEU A 93 10.89 -11.86 -4.79
N TRP A 94 11.35 -12.65 -5.75
CA TRP A 94 10.65 -12.82 -7.02
C TRP A 94 9.27 -13.44 -6.81
N ALA A 95 9.19 -14.52 -6.03
CA ALA A 95 7.93 -15.17 -5.68
C ALA A 95 6.98 -14.21 -4.93
N GLY A 96 7.51 -13.38 -4.01
CA GLY A 96 6.73 -12.36 -3.31
C GLY A 96 6.15 -11.30 -4.25
N LEU A 97 6.90 -10.84 -5.25
CA LEU A 97 6.41 -9.88 -6.26
C LEU A 97 5.31 -10.49 -7.14
N MET A 98 5.50 -11.74 -7.57
CA MET A 98 4.49 -12.46 -8.35
C MET A 98 3.22 -12.69 -7.53
N ALA A 99 3.36 -13.20 -6.31
CA ALA A 99 2.23 -13.35 -5.38
C ALA A 99 1.53 -12.00 -5.11
N GLY A 100 2.28 -10.92 -4.92
CA GLY A 100 1.73 -9.57 -4.76
C GLY A 100 0.89 -9.14 -5.96
N GLY A 101 1.39 -9.34 -7.18
CA GLY A 101 0.64 -9.02 -8.40
C GLY A 101 -0.62 -9.87 -8.57
N VAL A 102 -0.56 -11.16 -8.23
CA VAL A 102 -1.74 -12.05 -8.23
C VAL A 102 -2.74 -11.62 -7.16
N CYS A 103 -2.30 -11.28 -5.95
CA CYS A 103 -3.18 -10.77 -4.89
C CYS A 103 -3.87 -9.46 -5.32
N PHE A 104 -3.13 -8.56 -5.98
CA PHE A 104 -3.71 -7.32 -6.51
C PHE A 104 -4.74 -7.57 -7.61
N ALA A 105 -4.49 -8.52 -8.50
CA ALA A 105 -5.45 -8.94 -9.51
C ALA A 105 -6.71 -9.56 -8.87
N ALA A 106 -6.53 -10.43 -7.87
CA ALA A 106 -7.63 -11.05 -7.14
C ALA A 106 -8.44 -10.04 -6.32
N ASP A 107 -7.78 -9.03 -5.71
CA ASP A 107 -8.42 -7.88 -5.07
C ASP A 107 -9.34 -7.15 -6.05
N LEU A 108 -8.80 -6.71 -7.19
CA LEU A 108 -9.59 -6.03 -8.22
C LEU A 108 -10.79 -6.88 -8.66
N GLY A 109 -10.59 -8.17 -8.88
CA GLY A 109 -11.65 -9.09 -9.27
C GLY A 109 -12.72 -9.27 -8.17
N ALA A 110 -12.31 -9.52 -6.94
CA ALA A 110 -13.21 -9.69 -5.81
C ALA A 110 -14.03 -8.42 -5.54
N TRP A 111 -13.38 -7.24 -5.59
CA TRP A 111 -14.04 -5.95 -5.40
C TRP A 111 -15.10 -5.67 -6.47
N HIS A 112 -14.77 -5.90 -7.74
CA HIS A 112 -15.70 -5.69 -8.84
C HIS A 112 -16.90 -6.65 -8.78
N LEU A 113 -16.69 -7.91 -8.41
CA LEU A 113 -17.79 -8.85 -8.16
C LEU A 113 -18.62 -8.44 -6.94
N GLY A 114 -17.96 -7.92 -5.90
CA GLY A 114 -18.62 -7.41 -4.70
C GLY A 114 -19.57 -6.26 -5.00
N ILE A 115 -19.11 -5.26 -5.76
CA ILE A 115 -19.92 -4.11 -6.17
C ILE A 115 -21.24 -4.54 -6.86
N LEU A 116 -21.21 -5.60 -7.64
CA LEU A 116 -22.42 -6.10 -8.35
C LEU A 116 -23.40 -6.83 -7.42
N ARG A 117 -23.01 -7.18 -6.19
CA ARG A 117 -23.76 -8.02 -5.24
C ARG A 117 -24.07 -7.36 -3.91
N THR A 118 -23.70 -6.09 -3.77
CA THR A 118 -24.01 -5.29 -2.57
C THR A 118 -24.27 -3.84 -2.95
N THR A 119 -24.62 -3.00 -1.97
CA THR A 119 -24.75 -1.55 -2.19
C THR A 119 -23.38 -0.91 -2.44
N LEU A 120 -23.33 0.17 -3.20
CA LEU A 120 -22.09 0.91 -3.43
C LEU A 120 -21.44 1.39 -2.13
N ALA A 121 -22.24 1.76 -1.15
CA ALA A 121 -21.80 2.17 0.17
C ALA A 121 -21.12 1.02 0.92
N ASN A 122 -21.75 -0.17 0.95
CA ASN A 122 -21.16 -1.36 1.55
C ASN A 122 -19.85 -1.74 0.83
N ALA A 123 -19.87 -1.77 -0.52
CA ALA A 123 -18.69 -2.08 -1.31
C ALA A 123 -17.52 -1.15 -1.01
N THR A 124 -17.79 0.14 -0.84
CA THR A 124 -16.77 1.13 -0.49
C THR A 124 -16.30 0.97 0.95
N LEU A 125 -17.21 0.75 1.90
CA LEU A 125 -16.88 0.55 3.31
C LEU A 125 -15.99 -0.68 3.50
N PHE A 126 -16.43 -1.83 3.00
CA PHE A 126 -15.73 -3.11 3.20
C PHE A 126 -14.49 -3.22 2.31
N GLY A 127 -14.49 -2.66 1.09
CA GLY A 127 -13.33 -2.60 0.22
C GLY A 127 -12.18 -1.75 0.80
N ASN A 128 -12.49 -0.74 1.62
CA ASN A 128 -11.50 0.03 2.38
C ASN A 128 -11.01 -0.65 3.67
N ALA A 129 -11.33 -1.92 3.91
CA ALA A 129 -10.86 -2.66 5.10
C ALA A 129 -9.33 -2.66 5.26
N ALA A 130 -8.56 -2.53 4.17
CA ALA A 130 -7.11 -2.34 4.21
C ALA A 130 -6.68 -1.15 5.09
N THR A 131 -7.51 -0.12 5.23
CA THR A 131 -7.28 1.02 6.14
C THR A 131 -7.03 0.60 7.59
N LEU A 132 -7.69 -0.45 8.04
CA LEU A 132 -7.51 -1.00 9.39
C LEU A 132 -6.59 -2.23 9.40
N MET A 133 -6.70 -3.10 8.40
CA MET A 133 -5.94 -4.36 8.34
C MET A 133 -4.43 -4.11 8.20
N PHE A 134 -4.01 -3.12 7.39
CA PHE A 134 -2.59 -2.85 7.19
C PHE A 134 -1.91 -2.24 8.44
N PRO A 135 -2.49 -1.26 9.17
CA PRO A 135 -2.00 -0.86 10.48
C PRO A 135 -1.94 -1.99 11.51
N ILE A 136 -2.98 -2.84 11.60
CA ILE A 136 -3.00 -3.98 12.50
C ILE A 136 -1.80 -4.90 12.21
N TYR A 137 -1.55 -5.22 10.94
CA TYR A 137 -0.35 -5.96 10.54
C TYR A 137 0.93 -5.27 11.03
N GLY A 138 1.05 -3.95 10.88
CA GLY A 138 2.19 -3.19 11.35
C GLY A 138 2.45 -3.35 12.86
N PHE A 139 1.40 -3.25 13.68
CA PHE A 139 1.51 -3.45 15.14
C PHE A 139 1.86 -4.90 15.50
N LEU A 140 1.30 -5.89 14.80
CA LEU A 140 1.61 -7.30 15.03
C LEU A 140 3.08 -7.62 14.71
N VAL A 141 3.61 -7.08 13.62
CA VAL A 141 5.03 -7.27 13.24
C VAL A 141 5.96 -6.56 14.21
N ALA A 142 5.65 -5.32 14.58
CA ALA A 142 6.43 -4.55 15.54
C ALA A 142 6.28 -5.08 16.98
N ARG A 143 5.37 -6.03 17.23
CA ARG A 143 5.04 -6.55 18.59
C ARG A 143 4.82 -5.44 19.60
N SER A 144 4.24 -4.33 19.17
CA SER A 144 4.03 -3.13 19.98
C SER A 144 2.56 -2.71 19.98
N TRP A 145 2.10 -2.15 21.08
CA TRP A 145 0.78 -1.54 21.15
C TRP A 145 0.83 -0.12 20.60
N PRO A 146 -0.25 0.39 19.99
CA PRO A 146 -0.31 1.75 19.53
C PRO A 146 -0.14 2.72 20.71
N THR A 147 0.65 3.77 20.51
CA THR A 147 0.74 4.89 21.45
C THR A 147 -0.64 5.56 21.57
N ARG A 148 -0.84 6.35 22.64
CA ARG A 148 -2.12 7.07 22.82
C ARG A 148 -2.48 7.94 21.62
N THR A 149 -1.50 8.62 21.02
CA THR A 149 -1.71 9.44 19.81
C THR A 149 -2.11 8.60 18.60
N GLN A 150 -1.45 7.45 18.38
CA GLN A 150 -1.79 6.50 17.32
C GLN A 150 -3.18 5.89 17.54
N GLY A 151 -3.51 5.54 18.79
CA GLY A 151 -4.84 5.05 19.16
C GLY A 151 -5.94 6.07 18.84
N TRP A 152 -5.75 7.34 19.22
CA TRP A 152 -6.69 8.40 18.88
C TRP A 152 -6.79 8.64 17.37
N ALA A 153 -5.67 8.58 16.63
CA ALA A 153 -5.69 8.68 15.17
C ALA A 153 -6.52 7.54 14.54
N LEU A 154 -6.37 6.30 15.02
CA LEU A 154 -7.17 5.16 14.55
C LEU A 154 -8.66 5.31 14.87
N VAL A 155 -9.00 5.75 16.09
CA VAL A 155 -10.40 5.98 16.49
C VAL A 155 -11.04 7.07 15.63
N LEU A 156 -10.35 8.20 15.43
CA LEU A 156 -10.82 9.28 14.58
C LEU A 156 -10.96 8.85 13.12
N ALA A 157 -10.00 8.07 12.61
CA ALA A 157 -10.02 7.52 11.27
C ALA A 157 -11.23 6.58 11.08
N ALA A 158 -11.45 5.64 12.00
CA ALA A 158 -12.57 4.70 11.96
C ALA A 158 -13.92 5.40 12.08
N ALA A 159 -14.05 6.34 13.03
CA ALA A 159 -15.29 7.08 13.22
C ALA A 159 -15.57 8.03 12.03
N GLY A 160 -14.54 8.69 11.49
CA GLY A 160 -14.65 9.53 10.29
C GLY A 160 -15.07 8.71 9.06
N ALA A 161 -14.49 7.53 8.86
CA ALA A 161 -14.89 6.59 7.81
C ALA A 161 -16.34 6.12 7.99
N ALA A 162 -16.74 5.79 9.22
CA ALA A 162 -18.11 5.39 9.52
C ALA A 162 -19.13 6.50 9.22
N LEU A 163 -18.81 7.78 9.50
CA LEU A 163 -19.66 8.90 9.16
C LEU A 163 -19.77 9.13 7.64
N LEU A 164 -18.64 9.03 6.92
CA LEU A 164 -18.61 9.21 5.46
C LEU A 164 -19.38 8.11 4.71
N LEU A 165 -19.33 6.88 5.22
CA LEU A 165 -19.89 5.71 4.54
C LEU A 165 -21.22 5.24 5.15
N GLY A 166 -21.50 5.63 6.39
CA GLY A 166 -22.61 5.08 7.20
C GLY A 166 -24.00 5.50 6.75
N ARG A 167 -24.16 6.61 6.02
CA ARG A 167 -25.51 7.09 5.59
C ARG A 167 -26.20 6.17 4.58
N SER A 168 -25.43 5.41 3.82
CA SER A 168 -25.95 4.53 2.77
C SER A 168 -25.77 3.05 3.10
N TYR A 169 -25.27 2.76 4.31
CA TYR A 169 -24.99 1.43 4.79
C TYR A 169 -26.26 0.62 5.06
N GLN A 170 -26.35 -0.57 4.49
CA GLN A 170 -27.47 -1.49 4.68
C GLN A 170 -26.94 -2.91 4.93
N LEU A 171 -27.12 -3.39 6.18
CA LEU A 171 -26.93 -4.81 6.50
C LEU A 171 -28.20 -5.57 6.12
N ASP A 172 -28.13 -6.30 5.02
CA ASP A 172 -29.19 -7.19 4.54
C ASP A 172 -28.55 -8.51 4.09
N ALA A 173 -29.21 -9.63 4.40
CA ALA A 173 -28.75 -10.95 4.01
C ALA A 173 -28.51 -11.10 2.51
N LYS A 174 -29.27 -10.36 1.67
CA LYS A 174 -29.07 -10.33 0.21
C LYS A 174 -27.73 -9.72 -0.20
N ASN A 175 -27.14 -8.83 0.61
CA ASN A 175 -25.89 -8.16 0.35
C ASN A 175 -24.68 -8.94 0.87
N LEU A 176 -24.89 -9.95 1.73
CA LEU A 176 -23.82 -10.65 2.48
C LEU A 176 -22.71 -11.18 1.56
N ALA A 177 -23.06 -11.79 0.44
CA ALA A 177 -22.06 -12.33 -0.49
C ALA A 177 -21.19 -11.24 -1.11
N GLY A 178 -21.79 -10.08 -1.45
CA GLY A 178 -21.08 -8.91 -1.95
C GLY A 178 -20.18 -8.27 -0.89
N ASP A 179 -20.68 -8.15 0.34
CA ASP A 179 -19.94 -7.60 1.48
C ASP A 179 -18.69 -8.45 1.79
N LEU A 180 -18.84 -9.78 1.82
CA LEU A 180 -17.72 -10.71 2.03
C LEU A 180 -16.67 -10.63 0.90
N LEU A 181 -17.10 -10.48 -0.35
CA LEU A 181 -16.19 -10.27 -1.48
C LEU A 181 -15.41 -8.96 -1.35
N CYS A 182 -16.05 -7.90 -0.89
CA CYS A 182 -15.38 -6.61 -0.66
C CYS A 182 -14.39 -6.67 0.52
N ILE A 183 -14.73 -7.40 1.61
CA ILE A 183 -13.79 -7.66 2.71
C ILE A 183 -12.59 -8.47 2.21
N LEU A 184 -12.84 -9.52 1.41
CA LEU A 184 -11.77 -10.31 0.79
C LEU A 184 -10.86 -9.44 -0.07
N ALA A 185 -11.43 -8.51 -0.86
CA ALA A 185 -10.67 -7.55 -1.64
C ALA A 185 -9.74 -6.71 -0.74
N GLY A 186 -10.26 -6.11 0.33
CA GLY A 186 -9.46 -5.35 1.28
C GLY A 186 -8.35 -6.17 1.94
N LEU A 187 -8.61 -7.46 2.24
CA LEU A 187 -7.59 -8.38 2.74
C LEU A 187 -6.50 -8.65 1.69
N LEU A 188 -6.88 -8.95 0.45
CA LEU A 188 -5.94 -9.19 -0.65
C LEU A 188 -5.09 -7.95 -0.96
N TYR A 189 -5.69 -6.76 -0.91
CA TYR A 189 -4.96 -5.51 -1.05
C TYR A 189 -3.98 -5.27 0.11
N THR A 190 -4.35 -5.65 1.32
CA THR A 190 -3.43 -5.63 2.48
C THR A 190 -2.25 -6.56 2.27
N VAL A 191 -2.48 -7.79 1.81
CA VAL A 191 -1.40 -8.75 1.48
C VAL A 191 -0.50 -8.19 0.38
N TYR A 192 -1.08 -7.61 -0.67
CA TYR A 192 -0.32 -6.91 -1.70
C TYR A 192 0.58 -5.83 -1.10
N PHE A 193 0.07 -4.97 -0.22
CA PHE A 193 0.87 -3.92 0.42
C PHE A 193 2.01 -4.49 1.26
N ILE A 194 1.78 -5.57 2.00
CA ILE A 194 2.81 -6.25 2.80
C ILE A 194 3.94 -6.76 1.89
N LEU A 195 3.60 -7.43 0.80
CA LEU A 195 4.58 -7.98 -0.14
C LEU A 195 5.34 -6.87 -0.87
N MET A 196 4.64 -5.79 -1.24
CA MET A 196 5.25 -4.64 -1.88
C MET A 196 6.14 -3.85 -0.91
N ALA A 197 5.74 -3.68 0.35
CA ALA A 197 6.59 -3.04 1.37
C ALA A 197 7.90 -3.81 1.55
N ARG A 198 7.85 -5.14 1.62
CA ARG A 198 9.05 -6.00 1.64
C ARG A 198 9.89 -5.85 0.35
N ALA A 199 9.27 -5.81 -0.82
CA ALA A 199 9.99 -5.61 -2.07
C ALA A 199 10.69 -4.23 -2.13
N ARG A 200 10.10 -3.21 -1.47
CA ARG A 200 10.63 -1.85 -1.40
C ARG A 200 11.90 -1.71 -0.55
N THR A 201 12.22 -2.67 0.28
CA THR A 201 13.52 -2.67 1.01
C THR A 201 14.71 -2.94 0.06
N VAL A 202 14.46 -3.56 -1.08
CA VAL A 202 15.50 -3.97 -2.04
C VAL A 202 15.35 -3.28 -3.40
N LEU A 203 14.11 -3.04 -3.84
CA LEU A 203 13.82 -2.55 -5.19
C LEU A 203 13.40 -1.07 -5.19
N ALA A 204 13.74 -0.39 -6.28
CA ALA A 204 13.17 0.91 -6.60
C ALA A 204 11.63 0.80 -6.79
N PRO A 205 10.85 1.86 -6.49
CA PRO A 205 9.39 1.82 -6.54
C PRO A 205 8.84 1.32 -7.87
N LEU A 206 9.29 1.91 -8.96
CA LEU A 206 8.78 1.59 -10.30
C LEU A 206 9.18 0.18 -10.75
N SER A 207 10.36 -0.32 -10.37
CA SER A 207 10.78 -1.69 -10.67
C SER A 207 9.89 -2.72 -9.97
N ALA A 208 9.59 -2.50 -8.69
CA ALA A 208 8.67 -3.35 -7.94
C ALA A 208 7.25 -3.31 -8.53
N LEU A 209 6.78 -2.12 -8.90
CA LEU A 209 5.46 -1.94 -9.51
C LEU A 209 5.35 -2.61 -10.88
N VAL A 210 6.37 -2.48 -11.75
CA VAL A 210 6.40 -3.16 -13.07
C VAL A 210 6.21 -4.67 -12.90
N LEU A 211 7.00 -5.29 -12.03
CA LEU A 211 6.98 -6.75 -11.85
C LEU A 211 5.64 -7.23 -11.29
N SER A 212 5.09 -6.55 -10.28
CA SER A 212 3.78 -6.90 -9.74
C SER A 212 2.64 -6.63 -10.73
N THR A 213 2.73 -5.56 -11.53
CA THR A 213 1.75 -5.26 -12.58
C THR A 213 1.73 -6.34 -13.65
N LEU A 214 2.90 -6.78 -14.13
CA LEU A 214 3.01 -7.86 -15.11
C LEU A 214 2.40 -9.17 -14.59
N ALA A 215 2.62 -9.50 -13.32
CA ALA A 215 2.09 -10.69 -12.69
C ALA A 215 0.55 -10.70 -12.60
N GLY A 216 -0.08 -9.53 -12.50
CA GLY A 216 -1.54 -9.38 -12.40
C GLY A 216 -2.29 -9.45 -13.74
N ILE A 217 -1.62 -9.25 -14.89
CA ILE A 217 -2.29 -9.14 -16.19
C ILE A 217 -3.01 -10.44 -16.58
N VAL A 218 -2.30 -11.56 -16.57
CA VAL A 218 -2.84 -12.85 -17.01
C VAL A 218 -3.98 -13.32 -16.10
N PRO A 219 -3.87 -13.29 -14.76
CA PRO A 219 -4.97 -13.63 -13.88
C PRO A 219 -6.24 -12.80 -14.13
N LEU A 220 -6.11 -11.48 -14.33
CA LEU A 220 -7.27 -10.62 -14.62
C LEU A 220 -7.90 -10.93 -15.96
N LEU A 221 -7.11 -11.21 -17.00
CA LEU A 221 -7.65 -11.60 -18.31
C LEU A 221 -8.44 -12.90 -18.20
N ILE A 222 -7.85 -13.91 -17.56
CA ILE A 222 -8.53 -15.21 -17.35
C ILE A 222 -9.84 -15.00 -16.61
N PHE A 223 -9.83 -14.16 -15.58
CA PHE A 223 -11.01 -13.90 -14.77
C PHE A 223 -12.10 -13.14 -15.56
N ALA A 224 -11.75 -12.12 -16.34
CA ALA A 224 -12.68 -11.39 -17.18
C ALA A 224 -13.34 -12.32 -18.22
N LEU A 225 -12.54 -13.19 -18.86
CA LEU A 225 -13.04 -14.18 -19.81
C LEU A 225 -13.96 -15.22 -19.15
N ALA A 226 -13.60 -15.70 -17.95
CA ALA A 226 -14.40 -16.65 -17.17
C ALA A 226 -15.76 -16.04 -16.74
N MET A 227 -15.80 -14.72 -16.52
CA MET A 227 -17.03 -13.99 -16.23
C MET A 227 -17.86 -13.67 -17.47
N GLY A 228 -17.38 -13.98 -18.68
CA GLY A 228 -18.04 -13.65 -19.94
C GLY A 228 -18.09 -12.15 -20.22
N GLU A 229 -17.17 -11.36 -19.64
CA GLU A 229 -17.15 -9.93 -19.83
C GLU A 229 -16.72 -9.53 -21.24
N ARG A 230 -17.24 -8.39 -21.70
CA ARG A 230 -16.73 -7.74 -22.91
C ARG A 230 -15.33 -7.21 -22.63
N VAL A 231 -14.30 -7.78 -23.25
CA VAL A 231 -12.90 -7.40 -23.03
C VAL A 231 -12.45 -6.27 -23.95
N TRP A 232 -12.89 -6.26 -25.22
CA TRP A 232 -12.44 -5.30 -26.22
C TRP A 232 -13.26 -4.01 -26.16
N PRO A 233 -12.61 -2.85 -25.95
CA PRO A 233 -13.29 -1.56 -25.93
C PRO A 233 -13.54 -1.03 -27.35
N THR A 234 -14.55 -0.17 -27.52
CA THR A 234 -14.71 0.70 -28.67
C THR A 234 -14.05 2.05 -28.44
N HIS A 235 -14.03 2.52 -27.18
CA HIS A 235 -13.42 3.80 -26.79
C HIS A 235 -12.30 3.59 -25.79
N TRP A 236 -11.08 3.96 -26.16
CA TRP A 236 -9.87 3.77 -25.37
C TRP A 236 -9.63 4.86 -24.32
N GLY A 237 -10.21 6.05 -24.49
CA GLY A 237 -9.96 7.21 -23.62
C GLY A 237 -10.07 6.93 -22.13
N PRO A 238 -11.21 6.41 -21.63
CA PRO A 238 -11.38 6.09 -20.22
C PRO A 238 -10.38 5.06 -19.68
N LEU A 239 -10.02 4.05 -20.49
CA LEU A 239 -9.06 3.00 -20.11
C LEU A 239 -7.63 3.55 -20.02
N ILE A 240 -7.23 4.41 -20.96
CA ILE A 240 -5.93 5.11 -20.91
C ILE A 240 -5.90 6.02 -19.68
N GLY A 241 -6.98 6.77 -19.42
CA GLY A 241 -7.11 7.58 -18.22
C GLY A 241 -6.97 6.76 -16.93
N LEU A 242 -7.65 5.60 -16.86
CA LEU A 242 -7.57 4.65 -15.76
C LEU A 242 -6.14 4.14 -15.57
N ALA A 243 -5.47 3.74 -16.63
CA ALA A 243 -4.09 3.25 -16.58
C ALA A 243 -3.11 4.33 -16.11
N LEU A 244 -3.19 5.54 -16.66
CA LEU A 244 -2.26 6.62 -16.33
C LEU A 244 -2.53 7.19 -14.92
N CYS A 245 -3.79 7.49 -14.61
CA CYS A 245 -4.16 8.08 -13.34
C CYS A 245 -4.05 7.07 -12.19
N SER A 246 -4.72 5.92 -12.29
CA SER A 246 -4.78 5.00 -11.15
C SER A 246 -3.55 4.07 -11.07
N GLN A 247 -3.02 3.55 -12.19
CA GLN A 247 -1.91 2.58 -12.12
C GLN A 247 -0.55 3.26 -12.14
N VAL A 248 -0.30 4.18 -13.08
CA VAL A 248 1.02 4.81 -13.19
C VAL A 248 1.21 5.83 -12.08
N LEU A 249 0.32 6.81 -11.95
CA LEU A 249 0.44 7.87 -10.96
C LEU A 249 0.03 7.37 -9.57
N GLY A 250 -1.18 6.86 -9.40
CA GLY A 250 -1.72 6.46 -8.11
C GLY A 250 -0.93 5.33 -7.46
N GLN A 251 -0.85 4.16 -8.09
CA GLN A 251 -0.06 3.04 -7.57
C GLN A 251 1.43 3.33 -7.55
N GLY A 252 1.97 4.06 -8.54
CA GLY A 252 3.38 4.45 -8.56
C GLY A 252 3.79 5.23 -7.33
N LEU A 253 3.02 6.26 -6.96
CA LEU A 253 3.24 7.06 -5.75
C LEU A 253 2.92 6.28 -4.47
N MET A 254 1.93 5.39 -4.49
CA MET A 254 1.62 4.52 -3.35
C MET A 254 2.79 3.58 -3.04
N ILE A 255 3.33 2.90 -4.05
CA ILE A 255 4.50 2.01 -3.89
C ILE A 255 5.75 2.80 -3.46
N TYR A 256 5.89 4.04 -3.92
CA TYR A 256 6.92 4.95 -3.42
C TYR A 256 6.73 5.24 -1.92
N ALA A 257 5.50 5.49 -1.49
CA ALA A 257 5.16 5.80 -0.10
C ALA A 257 5.34 4.59 0.84
N LEU A 258 5.03 3.37 0.38
CA LEU A 258 5.23 2.13 1.14
C LEU A 258 6.68 1.90 1.60
N GLY A 259 7.67 2.45 0.89
CA GLY A 259 9.07 2.39 1.33
C GLY A 259 9.50 3.56 2.22
N ARG A 260 8.57 4.40 2.69
CA ARG A 260 8.87 5.61 3.47
C ARG A 260 7.98 5.84 4.68
N PHE A 261 6.81 5.24 4.70
CA PHE A 261 5.84 5.42 5.77
C PHE A 261 5.50 4.10 6.42
N PRO A 262 5.30 4.08 7.74
CA PRO A 262 4.82 2.91 8.45
C PRO A 262 3.39 2.56 8.02
N PRO A 263 2.97 1.30 8.22
CA PRO A 263 1.64 0.80 7.84
C PRO A 263 0.48 1.65 8.37
N LEU A 264 0.62 2.24 9.57
CA LEU A 264 -0.39 3.11 10.17
C LEU A 264 -0.65 4.37 9.33
N VAL A 265 0.41 5.04 8.87
CA VAL A 265 0.28 6.27 8.06
C VAL A 265 -0.35 5.94 6.71
N ILE A 266 0.09 4.85 6.07
CA ILE A 266 -0.47 4.38 4.79
C ILE A 266 -1.97 4.05 4.97
N GLY A 267 -2.33 3.27 6.00
CA GLY A 267 -3.71 2.87 6.24
C GLY A 267 -4.64 4.07 6.44
N ILE A 268 -4.25 5.03 7.29
CA ILE A 268 -5.07 6.24 7.50
C ILE A 268 -5.15 7.10 6.23
N ALA A 269 -4.08 7.16 5.44
CA ALA A 269 -4.07 7.92 4.18
C ALA A 269 -5.02 7.34 3.12
N LEU A 270 -5.32 6.03 3.15
CA LEU A 270 -6.33 5.44 2.26
C LEU A 270 -7.71 6.10 2.42
N LEU A 271 -8.02 6.67 3.58
CA LEU A 271 -9.29 7.38 3.82
C LEU A 271 -9.41 8.72 3.08
N VAL A 272 -8.37 9.18 2.43
CA VAL A 272 -8.48 10.29 1.46
C VAL A 272 -9.35 9.88 0.27
N GLN A 273 -9.35 8.60 -0.11
CA GLN A 273 -10.13 8.13 -1.26
C GLN A 273 -11.65 8.33 -1.09
N PRO A 274 -12.32 7.91 0.00
CA PRO A 274 -13.74 8.20 0.18
C PRO A 274 -14.05 9.71 0.31
N VAL A 275 -13.13 10.51 0.85
CA VAL A 275 -13.28 11.97 0.90
C VAL A 275 -13.33 12.55 -0.52
N VAL A 276 -12.39 12.16 -1.37
CA VAL A 276 -12.32 12.59 -2.77
C VAL A 276 -13.54 12.08 -3.54
N ALA A 277 -13.92 10.79 -3.35
CA ALA A 277 -15.09 10.21 -4.00
C ALA A 277 -16.38 10.93 -3.63
N GLY A 278 -16.59 11.28 -2.35
CA GLY A 278 -17.71 12.08 -1.89
C GLY A 278 -17.71 13.50 -2.48
N THR A 279 -16.53 14.13 -2.60
CA THR A 279 -16.41 15.46 -3.24
C THR A 279 -16.76 15.38 -4.72
N VAL A 280 -16.32 14.36 -5.44
CA VAL A 280 -16.69 14.12 -6.85
C VAL A 280 -18.20 13.85 -6.96
N GLY A 281 -18.78 13.06 -6.06
CA GLY A 281 -20.21 12.79 -5.97
C GLY A 281 -21.02 14.09 -5.86
N TRP A 282 -20.58 14.98 -4.98
CA TRP A 282 -21.22 16.30 -4.81
C TRP A 282 -21.08 17.21 -6.05
N LEU A 283 -19.86 17.34 -6.60
CA LEU A 283 -19.61 18.29 -7.70
C LEU A 283 -20.14 17.81 -9.05
N VAL A 284 -20.05 16.49 -9.34
CA VAL A 284 -20.36 15.92 -10.66
C VAL A 284 -21.76 15.34 -10.72
N TYR A 285 -22.19 14.69 -9.63
CA TYR A 285 -23.48 13.99 -9.56
C TYR A 285 -24.55 14.73 -8.76
N GLY A 286 -24.23 15.91 -8.20
CA GLY A 286 -25.19 16.71 -7.43
C GLY A 286 -25.61 16.07 -6.10
N GLU A 287 -24.80 15.13 -5.58
CA GLU A 287 -25.07 14.49 -4.28
C GLU A 287 -24.99 15.53 -3.16
N ARG A 288 -25.91 15.46 -2.19
CA ARG A 288 -25.92 16.41 -1.08
C ARG A 288 -25.00 15.93 0.04
N LEU A 289 -23.94 16.69 0.30
CA LEU A 289 -23.10 16.49 1.49
C LEU A 289 -23.88 17.00 2.71
N GLY A 290 -24.02 16.16 3.73
CA GLY A 290 -24.62 16.53 5.01
C GLY A 290 -23.58 16.91 6.07
N LEU A 291 -24.07 17.39 7.21
CA LEU A 291 -23.23 17.68 8.36
C LEU A 291 -22.37 16.47 8.82
N PRO A 292 -22.89 15.21 8.85
CA PRO A 292 -22.07 14.04 9.16
C PRO A 292 -20.89 13.84 8.21
N ASP A 293 -21.08 14.12 6.90
CA ASP A 293 -20.03 13.96 5.90
C ASP A 293 -18.88 14.96 6.17
N LEU A 294 -19.23 16.22 6.48
CA LEU A 294 -18.24 17.25 6.83
C LEU A 294 -17.48 16.90 8.11
N ILE A 295 -18.19 16.41 9.14
CA ILE A 295 -17.55 15.94 10.39
C ILE A 295 -16.60 14.79 10.08
N GLY A 296 -17.02 13.81 9.26
CA GLY A 296 -16.19 12.68 8.85
C GLY A 296 -14.92 13.13 8.13
N VAL A 297 -15.00 14.08 7.20
CA VAL A 297 -13.84 14.68 6.52
C VAL A 297 -12.87 15.32 7.52
N VAL A 298 -13.39 16.13 8.46
CA VAL A 298 -12.55 16.78 9.48
C VAL A 298 -11.87 15.74 10.38
N MET A 299 -12.58 14.70 10.80
CA MET A 299 -12.01 13.63 11.63
C MET A 299 -10.87 12.89 10.90
N VAL A 300 -11.04 12.56 9.62
CA VAL A 300 -9.99 11.94 8.79
C VAL A 300 -8.79 12.89 8.64
N ALA A 301 -9.03 14.18 8.40
CA ALA A 301 -7.95 15.17 8.28
C ALA A 301 -7.16 15.30 9.60
N VAL A 302 -7.85 15.34 10.74
CA VAL A 302 -7.20 15.38 12.07
C VAL A 302 -6.40 14.10 12.32
N ALA A 303 -6.96 12.92 11.98
CA ALA A 303 -6.24 11.65 12.11
C ALA A 303 -4.94 11.63 11.31
N LEU A 304 -4.96 12.13 10.06
CA LEU A 304 -3.77 12.25 9.20
C LEU A 304 -2.71 13.19 9.80
N VAL A 305 -3.13 14.32 10.40
CA VAL A 305 -2.21 15.25 11.06
C VAL A 305 -1.60 14.63 12.31
N LEU A 306 -2.39 13.95 13.13
CA LEU A 306 -1.92 13.27 14.34
C LEU A 306 -0.88 12.20 14.02
N VAL A 307 -1.18 11.33 13.04
CA VAL A 307 -0.29 10.22 12.71
C VAL A 307 1.01 10.69 12.05
N ARG A 308 0.98 11.80 11.31
CA ARG A 308 2.18 12.38 10.70
C ARG A 308 3.18 12.89 11.75
N ARG A 309 2.69 13.38 12.89
CA ARG A 309 3.51 13.94 13.97
C ARG A 309 4.07 12.87 14.91
N THR A 310 3.61 11.64 14.79
CA THR A 310 4.07 10.54 15.66
C THR A 310 5.39 9.98 15.10
N PRO A 311 6.44 9.86 15.93
CA PRO A 311 7.68 9.23 15.48
C PRO A 311 7.42 7.79 15.01
N PRO A 312 8.26 7.27 14.08
CA PRO A 312 8.18 5.86 13.66
C PRO A 312 8.28 4.96 14.89
N ILE A 313 7.56 3.84 14.87
CA ILE A 313 7.73 2.79 15.88
C ILE A 313 9.16 2.27 15.68
N GLU A 314 9.95 2.29 16.74
CA GLU A 314 11.29 1.71 16.76
C GLU A 314 11.12 0.20 16.56
N GLU A 315 11.41 -0.29 15.36
CA GLU A 315 11.43 -1.72 15.08
C GLU A 315 12.58 -2.32 15.90
N ALA A 316 12.27 -3.21 16.84
CA ALA A 316 13.30 -3.96 17.56
C ALA A 316 14.18 -4.68 16.51
N PRO A 317 15.52 -4.64 16.62
CA PRO A 317 16.40 -5.28 15.67
C PRO A 317 16.08 -6.76 15.59
N ILE A 318 15.86 -7.25 14.37
CA ILE A 318 15.54 -8.67 14.10
C ILE A 318 16.71 -9.60 14.51
N GLU A 319 17.88 -9.03 14.75
CA GLU A 319 19.11 -9.75 15.15
C GLU A 319 19.05 -10.34 16.56
N GLU A 320 18.28 -9.75 17.49
CA GLU A 320 18.21 -10.23 18.87
C GLU A 320 17.32 -11.48 19.05
N ALA A 321 16.54 -11.85 18.04
CA ALA A 321 15.65 -13.03 18.07
C ALA A 321 16.34 -14.31 17.52
N LEU A 322 17.57 -14.21 17.00
CA LEU A 322 18.32 -15.34 16.47
C LEU A 322 19.50 -15.77 17.36
N ASP A 323 19.81 -14.98 18.37
CA ASP A 323 20.84 -15.33 19.34
C ASP A 323 20.18 -16.10 20.52
N THR A 324 19.83 -17.36 20.25
CA THR A 324 19.52 -18.31 21.33
C THR A 324 20.82 -18.95 21.81
N PRO A 325 21.29 -18.65 23.05
CA PRO A 325 22.49 -19.26 23.61
C PRO A 325 22.15 -20.58 24.27
N ASP A 326 21.74 -21.62 23.53
CA ASP A 326 21.39 -22.92 24.09
C ASP A 326 21.98 -24.17 23.37
N LEU A 327 22.95 -23.99 22.48
CA LEU A 327 23.59 -25.15 21.83
C LEU A 327 25.04 -25.45 22.24
N GLU A 328 25.66 -24.69 23.17
CA GLU A 328 27.05 -24.93 23.61
C GLU A 328 27.17 -25.62 24.99
N ARG A 329 26.14 -26.20 25.56
CA ARG A 329 26.25 -26.91 26.87
C ARG A 329 26.01 -28.42 26.84
N GLN A 330 26.13 -29.08 25.70
CA GLN A 330 25.97 -30.54 25.68
C GLN A 330 27.18 -31.35 25.10
N GLU A 331 28.37 -30.76 24.99
CA GLU A 331 29.54 -31.54 24.61
C GLU A 331 30.68 -31.50 25.68
N THR A 332 30.35 -31.64 26.94
CA THR A 332 31.37 -32.03 27.96
C THR A 332 30.68 -32.76 29.11
N VAL A 333 30.45 -34.08 28.90
CA VAL A 333 30.53 -35.13 29.91
C VAL A 333 30.92 -36.44 29.20
#